data_6446c665c203581ad4c140b0031d68f2
#
_entry.id   6446c665c203581ad4c140b0031d68f2
#
_cell.length_a   1.000
_cell.length_b   1.000
_cell.length_c   1.000
_cell.angle_alpha   90.00
_cell.angle_beta   90.00
_cell.angle_gamma   90.00
#
_symmetry.space_group_name_H-M   'P 1'
#
loop_
_entity.id
_entity.type
_entity.pdbx_description
1 polymer ?
#
loop_
_entity_poly.entity_id
_entity_poly.type
_entity_poly.pdbx_seq_one_letter_code
_entity_poly.pdbx_strand_id
1 'polypeptide(L)'
;MKNYLIIPLLILSVGFCQQKKNDKPNPMKGVKTQTVIVYVYETLIRKNISKYDSNGNKVEDSSYDSEGSLNWKHVKKYDSNGNMVEELSYYSDGKRNKKSIWKYDSNGNVVEGSDYDSEGSSSGKYVKNYDSNGNMVELSIYDSDGNLGRQHIYKYDSNGNKVENMGYNPDGSNREIDRQYIYKYDSNGNKVEGSIYDLDGKLDKKSIFKYDFNGNMVEGLFYDSEGSLSGKNIYKYDSNRNKIEMSNYDSEGSWFWTYIYKYDSNGNMFERFFYDSDEKLDRKYIWKYNDKNRLVVIIKYKYELKFGELQQILIQKTTYDYKEY
;
A
#
# COMPACT_ATOMS: atom_id res chain seq x y z
N MET A 1 30.84 14.47 -5.87
CA MET A 1 29.36 14.40 -6.03
C MET A 1 28.96 12.97 -5.66
N LYS A 2 28.41 12.77 -4.47
CA LYS A 2 27.95 11.46 -4.01
C LYS A 2 26.60 11.19 -4.68
N ASN A 3 26.56 10.23 -5.59
CA ASN A 3 25.31 9.74 -6.16
C ASN A 3 24.51 9.04 -5.05
N TYR A 4 23.47 9.69 -4.57
CA TYR A 4 22.49 9.07 -3.69
C TYR A 4 21.69 8.05 -4.53
N LEU A 5 22.01 6.78 -4.34
CA LEU A 5 21.21 5.69 -4.86
C LEU A 5 19.87 5.73 -4.09
N ILE A 6 18.86 6.35 -4.68
CA ILE A 6 17.49 6.21 -4.21
C ILE A 6 17.11 4.77 -4.50
N ILE A 7 17.23 3.89 -3.49
CA ILE A 7 16.66 2.56 -3.56
C ILE A 7 15.13 2.77 -3.59
N PRO A 8 14.44 2.49 -4.69
CA PRO A 8 12.99 2.56 -4.70
C PRO A 8 12.52 1.58 -3.63
N LEU A 9 11.74 2.10 -2.69
CA LEU A 9 11.02 1.29 -1.73
C LEU A 9 10.15 0.33 -2.56
N LEU A 10 10.66 -0.88 -2.76
CA LEU A 10 9.89 -1.93 -3.39
C LEU A 10 8.76 -2.19 -2.39
N ILE A 11 7.60 -1.58 -2.64
CA ILE A 11 6.34 -2.00 -2.03
C ILE A 11 6.11 -3.39 -2.62
N LEU A 12 6.77 -4.38 -2.02
CA LEU A 12 6.38 -5.76 -2.15
C LEU A 12 4.92 -5.76 -1.68
N SER A 13 4.01 -5.81 -2.66
CA SER A 13 2.64 -6.15 -2.38
C SER A 13 2.69 -7.40 -1.50
N VAL A 14 2.50 -7.20 -0.21
CA VAL A 14 2.23 -8.31 0.70
C VAL A 14 1.09 -9.03 0.04
N GLY A 15 1.35 -10.25 -0.45
CA GLY A 15 0.30 -11.07 -1.03
C GLY A 15 -0.81 -11.11 0.01
N PHE A 16 -1.94 -10.50 -0.30
CA PHE A 16 -3.13 -10.71 0.47
C PHE A 16 -3.44 -12.20 0.30
N CYS A 17 -2.96 -13.01 1.23
CA CYS A 17 -3.67 -14.21 1.61
C CYS A 17 -5.13 -13.76 1.73
N GLN A 18 -6.06 -14.43 1.07
CA GLN A 18 -7.49 -14.12 1.21
C GLN A 18 -7.76 -13.98 2.71
N GLN A 19 -7.76 -12.74 3.20
CA GLN A 19 -8.31 -12.50 4.50
C GLN A 19 -9.78 -12.90 4.35
N LYS A 20 -10.16 -14.03 4.96
CA LYS A 20 -11.55 -14.26 5.38
C LYS A 20 -12.05 -12.88 5.77
N LYS A 21 -13.14 -12.43 5.12
CA LYS A 21 -13.80 -11.15 5.42
C LYS A 21 -13.71 -10.97 6.93
N ASN A 22 -12.77 -10.14 7.39
CA ASN A 22 -12.53 -9.98 8.82
C ASN A 22 -13.82 -9.42 9.37
N ASP A 23 -14.46 -10.09 10.31
CA ASP A 23 -15.66 -9.66 11.04
C ASP A 23 -15.42 -8.40 11.90
N LYS A 24 -14.32 -7.69 11.67
CA LYS A 24 -14.09 -6.39 12.32
C LYS A 24 -15.13 -5.42 11.76
N PRO A 25 -15.92 -4.80 12.63
CA PRO A 25 -16.93 -3.84 12.20
C PRO A 25 -16.26 -2.74 11.37
N ASN A 26 -16.88 -2.38 10.24
CA ASN A 26 -16.38 -1.29 9.40
C ASN A 26 -16.28 -0.02 10.27
N PRO A 27 -15.07 0.54 10.48
CA PRO A 27 -14.84 1.68 11.36
C PRO A 27 -15.60 2.93 10.91
N MET A 28 -16.05 2.98 9.65
CA MET A 28 -16.82 4.08 9.08
C MET A 28 -18.33 3.84 9.10
N LYS A 29 -18.79 2.68 9.60
CA LYS A 29 -20.24 2.44 9.80
C LYS A 29 -20.80 3.49 10.77
N GLY A 30 -21.91 4.13 10.37
CA GLY A 30 -22.50 5.24 11.12
C GLY A 30 -21.85 6.61 10.87
N VAL A 31 -20.73 6.69 10.14
CA VAL A 31 -20.15 7.95 9.69
C VAL A 31 -20.83 8.39 8.40
N LYS A 32 -21.38 9.59 8.39
CA LYS A 32 -21.95 10.24 7.20
C LYS A 32 -20.89 10.97 6.40
N THR A 33 -20.02 11.69 7.09
CA THR A 33 -18.99 12.51 6.47
C THR A 33 -17.72 12.50 7.30
N GLN A 34 -16.58 12.34 6.64
CA GLN A 34 -15.26 12.61 7.19
C GLN A 34 -14.65 13.81 6.48
N THR A 35 -14.16 14.78 7.24
CA THR A 35 -13.38 15.90 6.74
C THR A 35 -11.94 15.76 7.20
N VAL A 36 -11.00 15.82 6.27
CA VAL A 36 -9.55 15.77 6.54
C VAL A 36 -8.93 17.09 6.11
N ILE A 37 -8.27 17.79 7.02
CA ILE A 37 -7.62 19.08 6.76
C ILE A 37 -6.12 18.92 6.97
N VAL A 38 -5.33 19.34 5.98
CA VAL A 38 -3.87 19.25 5.98
C VAL A 38 -3.27 20.64 6.03
N TYR A 39 -2.43 20.87 7.05
CA TYR A 39 -1.62 22.07 7.22
C TYR A 39 -0.15 21.70 7.06
N VAL A 40 0.61 22.56 6.36
CA VAL A 40 2.08 22.50 6.27
C VAL A 40 2.63 23.82 6.76
N TYR A 41 3.55 23.80 7.74
CA TYR A 41 4.04 25.01 8.43
C TYR A 41 2.90 25.97 8.84
N GLU A 42 1.82 25.39 9.45
CA GLU A 42 0.62 26.11 9.89
C GLU A 42 -0.24 26.70 8.77
N THR A 43 0.16 26.58 7.52
CA THR A 43 -0.61 27.03 6.36
C THR A 43 -1.54 25.92 5.89
N LEU A 44 -2.81 26.24 5.68
CA LEU A 44 -3.79 25.31 5.08
C LEU A 44 -3.35 24.99 3.65
N ILE A 45 -3.18 23.71 3.36
CA ILE A 45 -2.78 23.23 2.02
C ILE A 45 -3.93 22.55 1.30
N ARG A 46 -4.71 21.74 2.03
CA ARG A 46 -5.72 20.90 1.42
C ARG A 46 -6.82 20.52 2.41
N LYS A 47 -8.05 20.43 1.89
CA LYS A 47 -9.20 19.86 2.57
C LYS A 47 -9.78 18.72 1.75
N ASN A 48 -9.92 17.54 2.32
CA ASN A 48 -10.62 16.42 1.69
C ASN A 48 -11.93 16.15 2.43
N ILE A 49 -12.98 15.81 1.68
CA ILE A 49 -14.29 15.46 2.22
C ILE A 49 -14.69 14.12 1.63
N SER A 50 -14.88 13.12 2.49
CA SER A 50 -15.43 11.81 2.12
C SER A 50 -16.85 11.67 2.66
N LYS A 51 -17.77 11.17 1.83
CA LYS A 51 -19.14 10.82 2.23
C LYS A 51 -19.30 9.31 2.21
N TYR A 52 -20.09 8.79 3.11
CA TYR A 52 -20.33 7.37 3.30
C TYR A 52 -21.82 7.08 3.27
N ASP A 53 -22.21 5.88 2.85
CA ASP A 53 -23.56 5.35 3.02
C ASP A 53 -23.75 4.78 4.45
N SER A 54 -24.95 4.30 4.76
CA SER A 54 -25.28 3.72 6.07
C SER A 54 -24.49 2.45 6.39
N ASN A 55 -23.97 1.76 5.38
CA ASN A 55 -23.12 0.55 5.51
C ASN A 55 -21.64 0.90 5.77
N GLY A 56 -21.27 2.20 5.67
CA GLY A 56 -19.90 2.69 5.79
C GLY A 56 -19.09 2.58 4.50
N ASN A 57 -19.72 2.37 3.33
CA ASN A 57 -19.06 2.42 2.05
C ASN A 57 -18.84 3.89 1.65
N LYS A 58 -17.65 4.20 1.14
CA LYS A 58 -17.32 5.56 0.68
C LYS A 58 -17.97 5.81 -0.69
N VAL A 59 -19.03 6.62 -0.73
CA VAL A 59 -19.79 6.93 -1.95
C VAL A 59 -19.29 8.17 -2.69
N GLU A 60 -18.61 9.08 -2.00
CA GLU A 60 -18.00 10.28 -2.59
C GLU A 60 -16.70 10.61 -1.88
N ASP A 61 -15.71 11.09 -2.63
CA ASP A 61 -14.45 11.61 -2.12
C ASP A 61 -14.07 12.84 -2.93
N SER A 62 -13.76 13.96 -2.26
CA SER A 62 -13.46 15.24 -2.92
C SER A 62 -12.28 15.92 -2.25
N SER A 63 -11.43 16.54 -3.03
CA SER A 63 -10.27 17.33 -2.56
C SER A 63 -10.41 18.77 -3.00
N TYR A 64 -10.12 19.67 -2.08
CA TYR A 64 -10.14 21.12 -2.28
C TYR A 64 -8.78 21.70 -1.91
N ASP A 65 -8.37 22.76 -2.60
CA ASP A 65 -7.19 23.54 -2.26
C ASP A 65 -7.41 24.43 -1.03
N SER A 66 -6.44 25.29 -0.73
CA SER A 66 -6.49 26.25 0.37
C SER A 66 -7.53 27.34 0.19
N GLU A 67 -7.92 27.64 -1.05
CA GLU A 67 -8.93 28.67 -1.40
C GLU A 67 -10.34 28.10 -1.43
N GLY A 68 -10.49 26.77 -1.30
CA GLY A 68 -11.75 26.07 -1.35
C GLY A 68 -12.18 25.67 -2.76
N SER A 69 -11.32 25.82 -3.76
CA SER A 69 -11.58 25.36 -5.11
C SER A 69 -11.41 23.84 -5.21
N LEU A 70 -12.28 23.19 -5.97
CA LEU A 70 -12.23 21.75 -6.18
C LEU A 70 -10.95 21.38 -6.97
N ASN A 71 -10.17 20.41 -6.44
CA ASN A 71 -9.06 19.80 -7.18
C ASN A 71 -9.53 18.59 -7.97
N TRP A 72 -10.27 17.71 -7.32
CA TRP A 72 -10.83 16.49 -7.92
C TRP A 72 -11.99 15.97 -7.09
N LYS A 73 -12.82 15.13 -7.74
CA LYS A 73 -13.92 14.43 -7.10
C LYS A 73 -14.06 13.02 -7.66
N HIS A 74 -14.34 12.06 -6.79
CA HIS A 74 -14.71 10.68 -7.13
C HIS A 74 -16.09 10.36 -6.58
N VAL A 75 -16.90 9.67 -7.37
CA VAL A 75 -18.22 9.16 -6.98
C VAL A 75 -18.25 7.66 -7.24
N LYS A 76 -18.68 6.88 -6.24
CA LYS A 76 -18.65 5.42 -6.24
C LYS A 76 -20.02 4.84 -6.07
N LYS A 77 -20.28 3.72 -6.78
CA LYS A 77 -21.49 2.93 -6.62
C LYS A 77 -21.12 1.51 -6.19
N TYR A 78 -21.99 0.93 -5.39
CA TYR A 78 -21.83 -0.40 -4.84
C TYR A 78 -23.06 -1.25 -5.18
N ASP A 79 -22.86 -2.57 -5.32
CA ASP A 79 -23.96 -3.53 -5.41
C ASP A 79 -24.54 -3.83 -4.02
N SER A 80 -25.55 -4.71 -3.98
CA SER A 80 -26.19 -5.13 -2.73
C SER A 80 -25.27 -5.92 -1.79
N ASN A 81 -24.16 -6.47 -2.31
CA ASN A 81 -23.15 -7.20 -1.54
C ASN A 81 -22.05 -6.28 -0.98
N GLY A 82 -22.09 -4.98 -1.31
CA GLY A 82 -21.07 -4.00 -0.92
C GLY A 82 -19.83 -4.01 -1.82
N ASN A 83 -19.89 -4.62 -3.00
CA ASN A 83 -18.81 -4.57 -3.97
C ASN A 83 -18.91 -3.29 -4.79
N MET A 84 -17.79 -2.57 -5.00
CA MET A 84 -17.76 -1.37 -5.82
C MET A 84 -17.87 -1.71 -7.29
N VAL A 85 -18.99 -1.34 -7.94
CA VAL A 85 -19.27 -1.66 -9.35
C VAL A 85 -18.97 -0.53 -10.32
N GLU A 86 -18.92 0.72 -9.84
CA GLU A 86 -18.62 1.89 -10.68
C GLU A 86 -17.88 2.96 -9.87
N GLU A 87 -16.91 3.62 -10.50
CA GLU A 87 -16.31 4.86 -10.03
C GLU A 87 -16.28 5.89 -11.16
N LEU A 88 -16.71 7.10 -10.86
CA LEU A 88 -16.61 8.26 -11.73
C LEU A 88 -15.60 9.25 -11.14
N SER A 89 -14.61 9.66 -11.92
CA SER A 89 -13.64 10.69 -11.55
C SER A 89 -13.95 11.98 -12.30
N TYR A 90 -13.73 13.11 -11.64
CA TYR A 90 -13.98 14.45 -12.18
C TYR A 90 -12.76 15.34 -11.97
N TYR A 91 -12.49 16.22 -12.92
CA TYR A 91 -11.53 17.30 -12.84
C TYR A 91 -12.01 18.44 -11.92
N SER A 92 -11.13 19.40 -11.72
CA SER A 92 -11.43 20.63 -10.96
C SER A 92 -12.54 21.48 -11.57
N ASP A 93 -12.72 21.45 -12.89
CA ASP A 93 -13.79 22.14 -13.60
C ASP A 93 -15.15 21.41 -13.54
N GLY A 94 -15.21 20.29 -12.83
CA GLY A 94 -16.42 19.47 -12.68
C GLY A 94 -16.72 18.55 -13.86
N LYS A 95 -15.92 18.57 -14.94
CA LYS A 95 -16.10 17.64 -16.07
C LYS A 95 -15.61 16.25 -15.69
N ARG A 96 -16.30 15.23 -16.22
CA ARG A 96 -15.88 13.84 -16.02
C ARG A 96 -14.52 13.62 -16.66
N ASN A 97 -13.59 13.06 -15.89
CA ASN A 97 -12.26 12.64 -16.36
C ASN A 97 -12.27 11.19 -16.82
N LYS A 98 -12.80 10.30 -15.96
CA LYS A 98 -12.71 8.85 -16.14
C LYS A 98 -13.94 8.16 -15.55
N LYS A 99 -14.31 7.02 -16.15
CA LYS A 99 -15.24 6.05 -15.56
C LYS A 99 -14.57 4.70 -15.47
N SER A 100 -14.67 4.03 -14.34
CA SER A 100 -14.23 2.65 -14.14
C SER A 100 -15.42 1.78 -13.76
N ILE A 101 -15.49 0.56 -14.29
CA ILE A 101 -16.54 -0.43 -14.03
C ILE A 101 -15.90 -1.75 -13.65
N TRP A 102 -16.47 -2.44 -12.64
CA TRP A 102 -16.02 -3.77 -12.21
C TRP A 102 -17.15 -4.78 -12.27
N LYS A 103 -16.79 -6.00 -12.68
CA LYS A 103 -17.66 -7.17 -12.62
C LYS A 103 -17.11 -8.19 -11.64
N TYR A 104 -17.98 -8.88 -10.98
CA TYR A 104 -17.66 -9.86 -9.94
C TYR A 104 -18.26 -11.22 -10.27
N ASP A 105 -17.60 -12.29 -9.80
CA ASP A 105 -18.17 -13.63 -9.78
C ASP A 105 -19.12 -13.80 -8.58
N SER A 106 -19.74 -14.99 -8.46
CA SER A 106 -20.64 -15.31 -7.35
C SER A 106 -19.95 -15.34 -5.98
N ASN A 107 -18.62 -15.45 -5.95
CA ASN A 107 -17.83 -15.47 -4.72
C ASN A 107 -17.37 -14.05 -4.29
N GLY A 108 -17.68 -13.02 -5.11
CA GLY A 108 -17.28 -11.65 -4.88
C GLY A 108 -15.86 -11.33 -5.35
N ASN A 109 -15.25 -12.16 -6.18
CA ASN A 109 -13.96 -11.87 -6.80
C ASN A 109 -14.16 -10.99 -8.04
N VAL A 110 -13.31 -9.97 -8.22
CA VAL A 110 -13.30 -9.13 -9.43
C VAL A 110 -12.82 -9.96 -10.62
N VAL A 111 -13.68 -10.23 -11.60
CA VAL A 111 -13.34 -10.97 -12.83
C VAL A 111 -12.99 -10.05 -14.00
N GLU A 112 -13.50 -8.83 -14.03
CA GLU A 112 -13.20 -7.84 -15.06
C GLU A 112 -13.21 -6.43 -14.47
N GLY A 113 -12.30 -5.58 -14.91
CA GLY A 113 -12.33 -4.14 -14.69
C GLY A 113 -12.10 -3.42 -16.01
N SER A 114 -12.92 -2.42 -16.33
CA SER A 114 -12.88 -1.66 -17.57
C SER A 114 -12.81 -0.17 -17.27
N ASP A 115 -11.96 0.53 -17.98
CA ASP A 115 -11.76 1.97 -17.88
C ASP A 115 -12.23 2.69 -19.15
N TYR A 116 -12.83 3.86 -18.97
CA TYR A 116 -13.35 4.72 -20.03
C TYR A 116 -12.91 6.15 -19.78
N ASP A 117 -12.56 6.86 -20.84
CA ASP A 117 -12.18 8.26 -20.81
C ASP A 117 -13.38 9.22 -20.58
N SER A 118 -13.11 10.53 -20.68
CA SER A 118 -14.13 11.58 -20.55
C SER A 118 -15.25 11.51 -21.57
N GLU A 119 -14.96 10.99 -22.78
CA GLU A 119 -15.91 10.90 -23.90
C GLU A 119 -16.70 9.59 -23.88
N GLY A 120 -16.25 8.62 -23.05
CA GLY A 120 -16.87 7.30 -22.93
C GLY A 120 -16.22 6.24 -23.80
N SER A 121 -15.09 6.56 -24.46
CA SER A 121 -14.30 5.61 -25.21
C SER A 121 -13.52 4.69 -24.25
N SER A 122 -13.33 3.42 -24.65
CA SER A 122 -12.54 2.48 -23.86
C SER A 122 -11.09 2.96 -23.72
N SER A 123 -10.56 2.98 -22.50
CA SER A 123 -9.13 3.21 -22.23
C SER A 123 -8.39 1.91 -21.95
N GLY A 124 -9.09 0.77 -21.98
CA GLY A 124 -8.56 -0.56 -21.73
C GLY A 124 -9.35 -1.32 -20.68
N LYS A 125 -9.02 -2.60 -20.53
CA LYS A 125 -9.62 -3.48 -19.53
C LYS A 125 -8.63 -4.49 -19.00
N TYR A 126 -8.96 -5.10 -17.87
CA TYR A 126 -8.28 -6.30 -17.40
C TYR A 126 -9.29 -7.41 -17.10
N VAL A 127 -8.84 -8.64 -17.24
CA VAL A 127 -9.61 -9.87 -16.92
C VAL A 127 -8.78 -10.70 -15.95
N LYS A 128 -9.45 -11.25 -14.94
CA LYS A 128 -8.85 -12.14 -13.94
C LYS A 128 -9.54 -13.49 -13.96
N ASN A 129 -8.76 -14.55 -13.95
CA ASN A 129 -9.22 -15.93 -13.82
C ASN A 129 -8.78 -16.49 -12.47
N TYR A 130 -9.64 -17.31 -11.88
CA TYR A 130 -9.45 -17.92 -10.56
C TYR A 130 -9.56 -19.44 -10.66
N ASP A 131 -8.83 -20.14 -9.80
CA ASP A 131 -8.99 -21.59 -9.61
C ASP A 131 -10.21 -21.90 -8.72
N SER A 132 -10.50 -23.18 -8.52
CA SER A 132 -11.60 -23.64 -7.66
C SER A 132 -11.45 -23.27 -6.19
N ASN A 133 -10.23 -22.92 -5.75
CA ASN A 133 -9.93 -22.48 -4.39
C ASN A 133 -10.06 -20.96 -4.22
N GLY A 134 -10.37 -20.24 -5.32
CA GLY A 134 -10.46 -18.78 -5.35
C GLY A 134 -9.10 -18.06 -5.46
N ASN A 135 -8.03 -18.77 -5.80
CA ASN A 135 -6.75 -18.15 -6.07
C ASN A 135 -6.72 -17.58 -7.50
N MET A 136 -6.26 -16.34 -7.67
CA MET A 136 -6.11 -15.72 -8.99
C MET A 136 -4.96 -16.38 -9.75
N VAL A 137 -5.27 -17.15 -10.81
CA VAL A 137 -4.27 -17.88 -11.60
C VAL A 137 -3.80 -17.11 -12.83
N GLU A 138 -4.58 -16.12 -13.28
CA GLU A 138 -4.26 -15.30 -14.43
C GLU A 138 -4.78 -13.87 -14.28
N LEU A 139 -4.01 -12.91 -14.77
CA LEU A 139 -4.40 -11.51 -15.01
C LEU A 139 -3.99 -11.14 -16.43
N SER A 140 -4.96 -10.80 -17.26
CA SER A 140 -4.75 -10.34 -18.64
C SER A 140 -5.15 -8.86 -18.74
N ILE A 141 -4.29 -8.01 -19.30
CA ILE A 141 -4.48 -6.56 -19.45
C ILE A 141 -4.54 -6.25 -20.94
N TYR A 142 -5.59 -5.56 -21.35
CA TYR A 142 -5.88 -5.20 -22.73
C TYR A 142 -5.83 -3.68 -22.89
N ASP A 143 -5.35 -3.23 -24.04
CA ASP A 143 -5.37 -1.81 -24.44
C ASP A 143 -6.79 -1.34 -24.85
N SER A 144 -6.89 -0.09 -25.29
CA SER A 144 -8.14 0.52 -25.78
C SER A 144 -8.74 -0.19 -26.99
N ASP A 145 -7.91 -0.78 -27.84
CA ASP A 145 -8.30 -1.48 -29.07
C ASP A 145 -8.68 -2.94 -28.82
N GLY A 146 -8.51 -3.40 -27.59
CA GLY A 146 -8.81 -4.77 -27.17
C GLY A 146 -7.66 -5.74 -27.40
N ASN A 147 -6.47 -5.28 -27.75
CA ASN A 147 -5.29 -6.12 -27.89
C ASN A 147 -4.73 -6.46 -26.51
N LEU A 148 -4.25 -7.69 -26.36
CA LEU A 148 -3.59 -8.10 -25.12
C LEU A 148 -2.21 -7.42 -25.02
N GLY A 149 -2.06 -6.52 -24.04
CA GLY A 149 -0.82 -5.77 -23.79
C GLY A 149 0.07 -6.43 -22.75
N ARG A 150 -0.49 -7.09 -21.75
CA ARG A 150 0.26 -7.78 -20.68
C ARG A 150 -0.53 -8.93 -20.10
N GLN A 151 0.17 -10.01 -19.70
CA GLN A 151 -0.41 -11.13 -19.00
C GLN A 151 0.48 -11.54 -17.81
N HIS A 152 -0.15 -11.90 -16.70
CA HIS A 152 0.51 -12.51 -15.55
C HIS A 152 -0.09 -13.86 -15.25
N ILE A 153 0.74 -14.86 -15.01
CA ILE A 153 0.35 -16.22 -14.62
C ILE A 153 0.88 -16.47 -13.20
N TYR A 154 0.05 -17.01 -12.35
CA TYR A 154 0.36 -17.28 -10.95
C TYR A 154 0.22 -18.77 -10.66
N LYS A 155 1.15 -19.31 -9.88
CA LYS A 155 1.09 -20.69 -9.37
C LYS A 155 1.06 -20.69 -7.85
N TYR A 156 0.39 -21.67 -7.31
CA TYR A 156 0.19 -21.82 -5.86
C TYR A 156 0.59 -23.23 -5.43
N ASP A 157 1.02 -23.38 -4.19
CA ASP A 157 1.21 -24.67 -3.55
C ASP A 157 -0.13 -25.24 -3.04
N SER A 158 -0.11 -26.44 -2.47
CA SER A 158 -1.30 -27.10 -1.91
C SER A 158 -1.92 -26.37 -0.72
N ASN A 159 -1.19 -25.45 -0.08
CA ASN A 159 -1.65 -24.62 1.04
C ASN A 159 -2.24 -23.29 0.57
N GLY A 160 -2.24 -22.99 -0.75
CA GLY A 160 -2.70 -21.75 -1.32
C GLY A 160 -1.68 -20.62 -1.25
N ASN A 161 -0.41 -20.90 -0.93
CA ASN A 161 0.64 -19.89 -0.99
C ASN A 161 1.10 -19.70 -2.43
N LYS A 162 1.22 -18.46 -2.88
CA LYS A 162 1.71 -18.14 -4.23
C LYS A 162 3.20 -18.45 -4.34
N VAL A 163 3.57 -19.47 -5.11
CA VAL A 163 4.97 -19.91 -5.29
C VAL A 163 5.65 -19.31 -6.51
N GLU A 164 4.88 -18.88 -7.51
CA GLU A 164 5.42 -18.30 -8.73
C GLU A 164 4.49 -17.22 -9.31
N ASN A 165 5.08 -16.20 -9.92
CA ASN A 165 4.42 -15.23 -10.79
C ASN A 165 5.29 -14.98 -12.00
N MET A 166 4.73 -15.17 -13.20
CA MET A 166 5.39 -14.87 -14.47
C MET A 166 4.62 -13.75 -15.17
N GLY A 167 5.33 -12.70 -15.58
CA GLY A 167 4.80 -11.64 -16.44
C GLY A 167 5.19 -11.92 -17.90
N TYR A 168 4.28 -11.69 -18.82
CA TYR A 168 4.47 -11.83 -20.25
C TYR A 168 4.11 -10.54 -20.96
N ASN A 169 4.91 -10.13 -21.93
CA ASN A 169 4.59 -9.09 -22.89
C ASN A 169 4.23 -9.77 -24.23
N PRO A 170 2.96 -9.86 -24.62
CA PRO A 170 2.59 -10.38 -25.92
C PRO A 170 2.79 -9.29 -26.99
N ASP A 171 3.92 -9.28 -27.66
CA ASP A 171 4.18 -8.43 -28.83
C ASP A 171 3.76 -9.07 -30.17
N GLY A 172 2.85 -10.05 -30.10
CA GLY A 172 2.19 -10.65 -31.28
C GLY A 172 2.90 -11.83 -31.91
N SER A 173 4.17 -12.11 -31.65
CA SER A 173 4.88 -13.26 -32.25
C SER A 173 5.52 -14.23 -31.26
N ASN A 174 5.93 -13.79 -30.10
CA ASN A 174 6.48 -14.63 -29.03
C ASN A 174 6.00 -14.15 -27.65
N ARG A 175 5.43 -15.06 -26.84
CA ARG A 175 5.22 -14.84 -25.42
C ARG A 175 6.57 -14.81 -24.73
N GLU A 176 7.20 -13.67 -24.61
CA GLU A 176 8.42 -13.52 -23.85
C GLU A 176 8.11 -13.25 -22.38
N ILE A 177 8.81 -13.97 -21.49
CA ILE A 177 8.74 -13.73 -20.06
C ILE A 177 9.41 -12.39 -19.79
N ASP A 178 8.64 -11.39 -19.29
CA ASP A 178 9.20 -10.10 -18.87
C ASP A 178 9.97 -10.25 -17.55
N ARG A 179 9.37 -10.96 -16.59
CA ARG A 179 9.95 -11.20 -15.27
C ARG A 179 9.34 -12.43 -14.62
N GLN A 180 10.18 -13.20 -13.92
CA GLN A 180 9.72 -14.32 -13.09
C GLN A 180 10.03 -14.03 -11.62
N TYR A 181 9.03 -14.27 -10.75
CA TYR A 181 9.14 -14.18 -9.30
C TYR A 181 8.91 -15.57 -8.72
N ILE A 182 9.84 -16.04 -7.88
CA ILE A 182 9.74 -17.33 -7.19
C ILE A 182 9.75 -17.08 -5.69
N TYR A 183 8.85 -17.75 -4.96
CA TYR A 183 8.70 -17.62 -3.52
C TYR A 183 8.81 -18.98 -2.84
N LYS A 184 9.43 -19.02 -1.66
CA LYS A 184 9.46 -20.19 -0.78
C LYS A 184 8.88 -19.84 0.57
N TYR A 185 8.25 -20.83 1.17
CA TYR A 185 7.55 -20.70 2.45
C TYR A 185 8.05 -21.77 3.42
N ASP A 186 7.98 -21.49 4.73
CA ASP A 186 8.18 -22.48 5.76
C ASP A 186 6.89 -23.29 5.99
N SER A 187 6.96 -24.26 6.91
CA SER A 187 5.79 -25.11 7.27
C SER A 187 4.63 -24.35 7.91
N ASN A 188 4.87 -23.12 8.41
CA ASN A 188 3.86 -22.25 9.00
C ASN A 188 3.21 -21.29 7.97
N GLY A 189 3.65 -21.36 6.69
CA GLY A 189 3.18 -20.47 5.64
C GLY A 189 3.87 -19.09 5.64
N ASN A 190 4.94 -18.88 6.39
CA ASN A 190 5.70 -17.65 6.32
C ASN A 190 6.63 -17.67 5.11
N LYS A 191 6.64 -16.59 4.33
CA LYS A 191 7.53 -16.46 3.17
C LYS A 191 8.99 -16.31 3.63
N VAL A 192 9.83 -17.31 3.38
CA VAL A 192 11.25 -17.32 3.80
C VAL A 192 12.21 -16.87 2.70
N GLU A 193 11.81 -16.96 1.41
CA GLU A 193 12.62 -16.51 0.29
C GLU A 193 11.74 -15.90 -0.80
N GLY A 194 12.26 -14.88 -1.49
CA GLY A 194 11.72 -14.33 -2.73
C GLY A 194 12.85 -14.04 -3.70
N SER A 195 12.75 -14.54 -4.92
CA SER A 195 13.73 -14.34 -5.99
C SER A 195 13.06 -13.75 -7.20
N ILE A 196 13.76 -12.85 -7.89
CA ILE A 196 13.32 -12.18 -9.12
C ILE A 196 14.35 -12.55 -10.20
N TYR A 197 13.86 -13.03 -11.34
CA TYR A 197 14.67 -13.37 -12.50
C TYR A 197 14.27 -12.49 -13.69
N ASP A 198 15.24 -12.13 -14.52
CA ASP A 198 15.05 -11.39 -15.75
C ASP A 198 14.60 -12.31 -16.92
N LEU A 199 14.56 -11.75 -18.13
CA LEU A 199 14.17 -12.43 -19.37
C LEU A 199 15.03 -13.65 -19.69
N ASP A 200 16.32 -13.58 -19.38
CA ASP A 200 17.31 -14.63 -19.67
C ASP A 200 17.35 -15.71 -18.57
N GLY A 201 16.45 -15.59 -17.57
CA GLY A 201 16.44 -16.48 -16.39
C GLY A 201 17.59 -16.22 -15.42
N LYS A 202 18.28 -15.07 -15.55
CA LYS A 202 19.33 -14.66 -14.62
C LYS A 202 18.72 -14.00 -13.39
N LEU A 203 19.28 -14.30 -12.23
CA LEU A 203 18.86 -13.68 -10.96
C LEU A 203 19.07 -12.16 -11.03
N ASP A 204 18.03 -11.39 -10.79
CA ASP A 204 18.06 -9.92 -10.63
C ASP A 204 18.17 -9.55 -9.15
N LYS A 205 17.33 -10.14 -8.29
CA LYS A 205 17.31 -9.88 -6.85
C LYS A 205 16.87 -11.09 -6.06
N LYS A 206 17.36 -11.20 -4.83
CA LYS A 206 16.92 -12.21 -3.86
C LYS A 206 16.69 -11.57 -2.50
N SER A 207 15.65 -12.04 -1.80
CA SER A 207 15.36 -11.65 -0.41
C SER A 207 15.19 -12.90 0.43
N ILE A 208 15.73 -12.88 1.65
CA ILE A 208 15.57 -13.95 2.65
C ILE A 208 14.98 -13.35 3.90
N PHE A 209 13.99 -14.03 4.50
CA PHE A 209 13.28 -13.56 5.69
C PHE A 209 13.39 -14.58 6.81
N LYS A 210 13.61 -14.10 8.02
CA LYS A 210 13.62 -14.91 9.25
C LYS A 210 12.51 -14.47 10.18
N TYR A 211 11.95 -15.43 10.89
CA TYR A 211 10.81 -15.24 11.78
C TYR A 211 11.14 -15.76 13.17
N ASP A 212 10.52 -15.16 14.18
CA ASP A 212 10.52 -15.71 15.53
C ASP A 212 9.48 -16.86 15.66
N PHE A 213 9.42 -17.48 16.83
CA PHE A 213 8.48 -18.57 17.11
C PHE A 213 6.99 -18.14 17.10
N ASN A 214 6.71 -16.83 17.18
CA ASN A 214 5.36 -16.27 17.05
C ASN A 214 4.96 -15.95 15.59
N GLY A 215 5.86 -16.16 14.62
CA GLY A 215 5.66 -15.83 13.22
C GLY A 215 5.88 -14.34 12.89
N ASN A 216 6.51 -13.55 13.77
CA ASN A 216 6.89 -12.19 13.46
C ASN A 216 8.21 -12.18 12.69
N MET A 217 8.29 -11.43 11.59
CA MET A 217 9.53 -11.27 10.80
C MET A 217 10.55 -10.48 11.63
N VAL A 218 11.68 -11.11 11.98
CA VAL A 218 12.74 -10.46 12.77
C VAL A 218 13.92 -9.98 11.93
N GLU A 219 14.12 -10.55 10.74
CA GLU A 219 15.19 -10.13 9.83
C GLU A 219 14.76 -10.26 8.36
N GLY A 220 15.16 -9.31 7.53
CA GLY A 220 15.08 -9.38 6.06
C GLY A 220 16.45 -9.08 5.47
N LEU A 221 16.97 -9.99 4.67
CA LEU A 221 18.26 -9.88 3.96
C LEU A 221 17.97 -9.67 2.47
N PHE A 222 18.66 -8.72 1.84
CA PHE A 222 18.46 -8.36 0.44
C PHE A 222 19.78 -8.55 -0.32
N TYR A 223 19.70 -9.21 -1.46
CA TYR A 223 20.85 -9.55 -2.30
C TYR A 223 20.62 -8.99 -3.70
N ASP A 224 21.71 -8.60 -4.35
CA ASP A 224 21.75 -8.17 -5.75
C ASP A 224 21.80 -9.35 -6.72
N SER A 225 21.98 -9.06 -8.01
CA SER A 225 22.07 -10.04 -9.09
C SER A 225 23.35 -10.91 -9.04
N GLU A 226 24.39 -10.45 -8.34
CA GLU A 226 25.65 -11.19 -8.16
C GLU A 226 25.61 -12.09 -6.92
N GLY A 227 24.51 -12.03 -6.13
CA GLY A 227 24.36 -12.75 -4.88
C GLY A 227 25.06 -12.07 -3.69
N SER A 228 25.53 -10.83 -3.88
CA SER A 228 26.13 -10.03 -2.81
C SER A 228 25.04 -9.39 -1.96
N LEU A 229 25.26 -9.34 -0.64
CA LEU A 229 24.34 -8.67 0.27
C LEU A 229 24.29 -7.17 -0.05
N SER A 230 23.12 -6.65 -0.36
CA SER A 230 22.89 -5.21 -0.60
C SER A 230 22.38 -4.47 0.63
N GLY A 231 21.88 -5.18 1.64
CA GLY A 231 21.44 -4.60 2.91
C GLY A 231 20.57 -5.55 3.70
N LYS A 232 20.24 -5.14 4.92
CA LYS A 232 19.34 -5.91 5.81
C LYS A 232 18.44 -5.00 6.63
N ASN A 233 17.27 -5.54 7.01
CA ASN A 233 16.37 -4.96 7.99
C ASN A 233 16.28 -5.85 9.22
N ILE A 234 16.27 -5.25 10.40
CA ILE A 234 16.05 -5.92 11.68
C ILE A 234 14.77 -5.34 12.30
N TYR A 235 13.93 -6.21 12.86
CA TYR A 235 12.66 -5.85 13.47
C TYR A 235 12.59 -6.35 14.90
N LYS A 236 12.03 -5.53 15.81
CA LYS A 236 11.73 -5.93 17.18
C LYS A 236 10.26 -5.72 17.48
N TYR A 237 9.73 -6.57 18.35
CA TYR A 237 8.32 -6.59 18.72
C TYR A 237 8.15 -6.58 20.24
N ASP A 238 7.03 -6.04 20.71
CA ASP A 238 6.62 -6.18 22.10
C ASP A 238 5.90 -7.52 22.36
N SER A 239 5.48 -7.76 23.60
CA SER A 239 4.74 -8.96 23.99
C SER A 239 3.36 -9.08 23.32
N ASN A 240 2.80 -7.98 22.82
CA ASN A 240 1.53 -7.95 22.10
C ASN A 240 1.72 -8.11 20.58
N ARG A 241 2.95 -8.39 20.11
CA ARG A 241 3.36 -8.48 18.71
C ARG A 241 3.27 -7.16 17.92
N ASN A 242 3.23 -6.02 18.59
CA ASN A 242 3.38 -4.74 17.94
C ASN A 242 4.85 -4.52 17.60
N LYS A 243 5.13 -4.10 16.37
CA LYS A 243 6.51 -3.77 15.94
C LYS A 243 6.97 -2.49 16.62
N ILE A 244 7.94 -2.59 17.54
CA ILE A 244 8.47 -1.46 18.31
C ILE A 244 9.72 -0.84 17.71
N GLU A 245 10.44 -1.57 16.85
CA GLU A 245 11.65 -1.08 16.20
C GLU A 245 11.80 -1.66 14.79
N MET A 246 12.33 -0.89 13.87
CA MET A 246 12.78 -1.32 12.56
C MET A 246 14.06 -0.58 12.22
N SER A 247 15.16 -1.31 12.06
CA SER A 247 16.49 -0.76 11.72
C SER A 247 16.94 -1.30 10.37
N ASN A 248 17.55 -0.44 9.58
CA ASN A 248 18.11 -0.76 8.28
C ASN A 248 19.64 -0.62 8.33
N TYR A 249 20.32 -1.56 7.67
CA TYR A 249 21.76 -1.62 7.55
C TYR A 249 22.15 -1.77 6.08
N ASP A 250 23.28 -1.21 5.69
CA ASP A 250 23.86 -1.39 4.37
C ASP A 250 24.52 -2.77 4.19
N SER A 251 25.19 -2.96 3.05
CA SER A 251 25.90 -4.19 2.70
C SER A 251 27.09 -4.50 3.61
N GLU A 252 27.71 -3.48 4.20
CA GLU A 252 28.88 -3.60 5.09
C GLU A 252 28.45 -3.83 6.55
N GLY A 253 27.14 -3.78 6.81
CA GLY A 253 26.56 -3.90 8.16
C GLY A 253 26.57 -2.61 8.93
N SER A 254 26.88 -1.48 8.28
CA SER A 254 26.77 -0.15 8.90
C SER A 254 25.31 0.22 9.03
N TRP A 255 24.97 0.79 10.18
CA TRP A 255 23.63 1.27 10.44
C TRP A 255 23.30 2.48 9.56
N PHE A 256 22.07 2.47 8.99
CA PHE A 256 21.63 3.49 8.04
C PHE A 256 20.48 4.34 8.58
N TRP A 257 19.46 3.73 9.19
CA TRP A 257 18.36 4.44 9.87
C TRP A 257 17.58 3.49 10.79
N THR A 258 16.82 4.10 11.74
CA THR A 258 15.90 3.36 12.62
C THR A 258 14.58 4.10 12.79
N TYR A 259 13.50 3.33 12.78
CA TYR A 259 12.19 3.72 13.30
C TYR A 259 11.94 3.11 14.66
N ILE A 260 11.47 3.91 15.61
CA ILE A 260 10.95 3.47 16.90
C ILE A 260 9.46 3.77 16.93
N TYR A 261 8.64 2.81 17.37
CA TYR A 261 7.18 2.90 17.40
C TYR A 261 6.68 2.75 18.84
N LYS A 262 5.66 3.54 19.23
CA LYS A 262 4.99 3.41 20.51
C LYS A 262 3.49 3.24 20.31
N TYR A 263 2.90 2.38 21.13
CA TYR A 263 1.50 2.01 21.07
C TYR A 263 0.80 2.27 22.39
N ASP A 264 -0.50 2.64 22.34
CA ASP A 264 -1.36 2.74 23.49
C ASP A 264 -1.86 1.33 23.92
N SER A 265 -2.62 1.28 25.03
CA SER A 265 -3.20 0.04 25.54
C SER A 265 -4.21 -0.63 24.60
N ASN A 266 -4.73 0.08 23.61
CA ASN A 266 -5.64 -0.43 22.58
C ASN A 266 -4.89 -0.98 21.36
N GLY A 267 -3.55 -0.88 21.34
CA GLY A 267 -2.71 -1.27 20.21
C GLY A 267 -2.64 -0.22 19.10
N ASN A 268 -3.10 1.01 19.33
CA ASN A 268 -2.95 2.09 18.36
C ASN A 268 -1.56 2.70 18.47
N MET A 269 -0.90 2.88 17.34
CA MET A 269 0.36 3.61 17.30
C MET A 269 0.09 5.10 17.59
N PHE A 270 0.70 5.64 18.67
CA PHE A 270 0.54 7.07 19.00
C PHE A 270 1.81 7.89 18.80
N GLU A 271 3.01 7.28 18.70
CA GLU A 271 4.26 7.94 18.35
C GLU A 271 5.12 7.08 17.43
N ARG A 272 5.86 7.73 16.53
CA ARG A 272 6.94 7.14 15.75
C ARG A 272 8.09 8.13 15.66
N PHE A 273 9.31 7.65 15.91
CA PHE A 273 10.54 8.39 15.78
C PHE A 273 11.35 7.84 14.62
N PHE A 274 12.02 8.71 13.91
CA PHE A 274 12.97 8.37 12.85
C PHE A 274 14.34 8.93 13.20
N TYR A 275 15.32 8.04 13.25
CA TYR A 275 16.73 8.35 13.45
C TYR A 275 17.48 8.14 12.15
N ASP A 276 18.34 9.09 11.78
CA ASP A 276 19.19 9.04 10.60
C ASP A 276 20.49 8.24 10.84
N SER A 277 21.36 8.18 9.82
CA SER A 277 22.62 7.45 9.87
C SER A 277 23.63 7.98 10.90
N ASP A 278 23.42 9.16 11.43
CA ASP A 278 24.25 9.77 12.50
C ASP A 278 23.67 9.52 13.91
N GLU A 279 22.67 8.60 14.04
CA GLU A 279 21.91 8.35 15.27
C GLU A 279 21.16 9.57 15.80
N LYS A 280 20.92 10.58 14.95
CA LYS A 280 20.21 11.78 15.33
C LYS A 280 18.72 11.62 15.06
N LEU A 281 17.91 12.10 16.00
CA LEU A 281 16.47 12.21 15.78
C LEU A 281 16.21 13.25 14.69
N ASP A 282 15.72 12.80 13.52
CA ASP A 282 15.37 13.67 12.38
C ASP A 282 13.87 13.99 12.36
N ARG A 283 13.00 13.01 12.67
CA ARG A 283 11.53 13.20 12.61
C ARG A 283 10.81 12.51 13.74
N LYS A 284 9.70 13.14 14.16
CA LYS A 284 8.73 12.57 15.08
C LYS A 284 7.33 12.70 14.48
N TYR A 285 6.53 11.64 14.60
CA TYR A 285 5.13 11.63 14.24
C TYR A 285 4.30 11.33 15.48
N ILE A 286 3.16 12.01 15.62
CA ILE A 286 2.21 11.82 16.73
C ILE A 286 0.83 11.56 16.12
N TRP A 287 0.15 10.52 16.58
CA TRP A 287 -1.24 10.20 16.25
C TRP A 287 -2.09 10.38 17.51
N LYS A 288 -3.28 10.97 17.35
CA LYS A 288 -4.26 11.08 18.43
C LYS A 288 -5.57 10.47 17.98
N TYR A 289 -6.25 9.81 18.89
CA TYR A 289 -7.50 9.11 18.66
C TYR A 289 -8.58 9.66 19.59
N ASN A 290 -9.86 9.60 19.18
CA ASN A 290 -11.01 9.95 20.02
C ASN A 290 -11.49 8.73 20.82
N ASP A 291 -12.53 8.93 21.65
CA ASP A 291 -13.12 7.91 22.51
C ASP A 291 -13.72 6.72 21.73
N LYS A 292 -14.05 6.91 20.44
CA LYS A 292 -14.50 5.86 19.53
C LYS A 292 -13.32 5.16 18.81
N ASN A 293 -12.09 5.39 19.28
CA ASN A 293 -10.86 4.84 18.69
C ASN A 293 -10.64 5.25 17.23
N ARG A 294 -11.17 6.40 16.79
CA ARG A 294 -10.95 6.96 15.46
C ARG A 294 -9.81 7.97 15.51
N LEU A 295 -8.96 7.93 14.52
CA LEU A 295 -7.86 8.88 14.35
C LEU A 295 -8.40 10.29 14.16
N VAL A 296 -7.95 11.26 15.00
CA VAL A 296 -8.40 12.66 14.92
C VAL A 296 -7.28 13.62 14.56
N VAL A 297 -6.01 13.30 14.85
CA VAL A 297 -4.88 14.18 14.52
C VAL A 297 -3.66 13.35 14.14
N ILE A 298 -2.94 13.79 13.11
CA ILE A 298 -1.54 13.39 12.85
C ILE A 298 -0.70 14.66 12.88
N ILE A 299 0.41 14.65 13.63
CA ILE A 299 1.37 15.73 13.68
C ILE A 299 2.72 15.17 13.27
N LYS A 300 3.44 15.91 12.40
CA LYS A 300 4.79 15.58 11.97
C LYS A 300 5.72 16.71 12.34
N TYR A 301 6.77 16.38 13.06
CA TYR A 301 7.86 17.26 13.39
C TYR A 301 9.14 16.86 12.66
N LYS A 302 9.97 17.84 12.33
CA LYS A 302 11.39 17.71 12.00
C LYS A 302 12.22 18.21 13.16
N TYR A 303 13.40 17.66 13.33
CA TYR A 303 14.38 18.13 14.30
C TYR A 303 15.58 18.70 13.56
N GLU A 304 16.04 19.89 13.95
CA GLU A 304 17.20 20.55 13.38
C GLU A 304 18.09 21.08 14.49
N LEU A 305 19.41 20.94 14.33
CA LEU A 305 20.37 21.55 15.23
C LEU A 305 20.49 23.03 14.88
N LYS A 306 20.06 23.93 15.80
CA LYS A 306 20.18 25.39 15.66
C LYS A 306 20.85 25.95 16.93
N PHE A 307 21.92 26.71 16.73
CA PHE A 307 22.68 27.32 17.82
C PHE A 307 23.15 26.31 18.91
N GLY A 308 23.46 25.08 18.52
CA GLY A 308 23.89 24.00 19.42
C GLY A 308 22.78 23.27 20.15
N GLU A 309 21.51 23.62 19.94
CA GLU A 309 20.34 22.97 20.54
C GLU A 309 19.47 22.26 19.47
N LEU A 310 18.94 21.10 19.82
CA LEU A 310 18.04 20.36 18.96
C LEU A 310 16.64 20.98 19.04
N GLN A 311 16.22 21.67 17.98
CA GLN A 311 14.91 22.32 17.89
C GLN A 311 13.89 21.46 17.17
N GLN A 312 12.68 21.37 17.74
CA GLN A 312 11.54 20.69 17.15
C GLN A 312 10.73 21.68 16.29
N ILE A 313 10.59 21.38 15.00
CA ILE A 313 9.87 22.20 14.03
C ILE A 313 8.63 21.44 13.56
N LEU A 314 7.45 22.07 13.71
CA LEU A 314 6.20 21.53 13.16
C LEU A 314 6.24 21.64 11.63
N ILE A 315 6.20 20.49 10.92
CA ILE A 315 6.19 20.48 9.45
C ILE A 315 4.78 20.30 8.91
N GLN A 316 4.01 19.40 9.52
CA GLN A 316 2.67 19.06 9.04
C GLN A 316 1.74 18.71 10.19
N LYS A 317 0.51 19.18 10.09
CA LYS A 317 -0.61 18.76 10.94
C LYS A 317 -1.77 18.34 10.05
N THR A 318 -2.35 17.19 10.32
CA THR A 318 -3.56 16.70 9.65
C THR A 318 -4.62 16.46 10.70
N THR A 319 -5.81 17.02 10.52
CA THR A 319 -6.96 16.82 11.41
C THR A 319 -8.06 16.05 10.70
N TYR A 320 -8.78 15.24 11.46
CA TYR A 320 -9.89 14.41 10.99
C TYR A 320 -11.13 14.76 11.82
N ASP A 321 -12.19 15.15 11.16
CA ASP A 321 -13.48 15.43 11.75
C ASP A 321 -14.53 14.47 11.18
N TYR A 322 -15.44 13.97 12.03
CA TYR A 322 -16.44 12.97 11.67
C TYR A 322 -17.83 13.47 12.03
N LYS A 323 -18.74 13.50 11.05
CA LYS A 323 -20.17 13.68 11.26
C LYS A 323 -20.86 12.33 11.13
N GLU A 324 -21.68 12.00 12.09
CA GLU A 324 -22.48 10.77 12.11
C GLU A 324 -23.89 11.02 11.50
N TYR A 325 -24.58 9.93 11.20
CA TYR A 325 -25.95 9.96 10.71
C TYR A 325 -26.91 10.41 11.79
#